data_d36bb3c8e212dd5d7ab3b1caa7735949
#
_entry.id   d36bb3c8e212dd5d7ab3b1caa7735949
#
_cell.length_a   1.000
_cell.length_b   1.000
_cell.length_c   1.000
_cell.angle_alpha   90.00
_cell.angle_beta   90.00
_cell.angle_gamma   90.00
#
_symmetry.space_group_name_H-M   'P 1'
#
loop_
_entity.id
_entity.type
_entity.pdbx_description
1 polymer ?
#
loop_
_entity_poly.entity_id
_entity_poly.type
_entity_poly.pdbx_seq_one_letter_code
_entity_poly.pdbx_strand_id
1 'polypeptide(L)'
;LTKRFVVPGQPENTSVEFGAYGFTPEEITEQGIDRSDRPYSSLVYLSTSRSYQSAGGTSGWTTSLTVGALGLDLFEHSQNAIHKATGSDKPEGWDHHISEGGEPTLRYSAAYHQYLDGSEPGSKFKVTYFGSVGYLTEFGAALVFRGGLISSPDNRFNPELMAYGERAPSVSAVGGRENYFWGGLSVKARAYNAFLQGQFRDSDHELSANDLNVLLAEVWAGYTHTLWDNMELSKRFGSH
;
A
#
# COMPACT_ATOMS: atom_id res chain seq x y z
N LEU A 1 12.75 -1.34 17.33
CA LEU A 1 13.88 -1.01 16.46
C LEU A 1 13.72 0.35 15.75
N THR A 2 12.51 0.76 15.35
CA THR A 2 12.25 2.02 14.65
C THR A 2 12.33 3.28 15.52
N LYS A 3 12.48 3.15 16.82
CA LYS A 3 12.38 4.24 17.81
C LYS A 3 13.52 5.29 17.74
N ARG A 4 14.61 5.04 17.02
CA ARG A 4 15.81 5.89 17.11
C ARG A 4 16.34 6.48 15.81
N PHE A 5 15.85 6.06 14.65
CA PHE A 5 16.59 6.37 13.43
C PHE A 5 16.02 7.49 12.55
N VAL A 6 14.72 7.84 12.65
CA VAL A 6 14.12 8.78 11.71
C VAL A 6 13.37 9.95 12.36
N VAL A 7 12.62 9.73 13.44
CA VAL A 7 11.84 10.80 14.07
C VAL A 7 12.03 10.79 15.59
N PRO A 8 12.51 11.90 16.18
CA PRO A 8 12.59 12.04 17.63
C PRO A 8 11.19 12.21 18.23
N GLY A 9 10.94 11.56 19.36
CA GLY A 9 9.69 11.70 20.12
C GLY A 9 9.00 10.38 20.40
N GLN A 10 7.85 10.45 21.04
CA GLN A 10 6.97 9.29 21.29
C GLN A 10 5.93 9.22 20.16
N PRO A 11 5.65 8.02 19.63
CA PRO A 11 4.58 7.88 18.65
C PRO A 11 3.22 8.09 19.31
N GLU A 12 2.32 8.80 18.64
CA GLU A 12 0.93 8.93 19.07
C GLU A 12 0.11 7.67 18.76
N ASN A 13 0.42 7.04 17.63
CA ASN A 13 -0.23 5.82 17.20
C ASN A 13 0.80 4.78 16.76
N THR A 14 0.46 3.52 17.03
CA THR A 14 1.21 2.36 16.54
C THR A 14 0.19 1.36 16.01
N SER A 15 0.45 0.81 14.84
CA SER A 15 -0.35 -0.29 14.27
C SER A 15 0.54 -1.47 13.91
N VAL A 16 -0.09 -2.64 13.90
CA VAL A 16 0.48 -3.89 13.39
C VAL A 16 -0.50 -4.45 12.39
N GLU A 17 0.01 -4.89 11.26
CA GLU A 17 -0.78 -5.49 10.19
C GLU A 17 -0.13 -6.79 9.76
N PHE A 18 -0.93 -7.83 9.61
CA PHE A 18 -0.56 -9.06 8.93
C PHE A 18 -1.39 -9.15 7.65
N GLY A 19 -0.74 -9.45 6.54
CA GLY A 19 -1.41 -9.51 5.26
C GLY A 19 -0.71 -10.40 4.26
N ALA A 20 -1.44 -10.63 3.18
CA ALA A 20 -0.94 -11.36 2.06
C ALA A 20 -1.59 -10.82 0.78
N TYR A 21 -0.82 -10.70 -0.30
CA TYR A 21 -1.34 -10.35 -1.61
C TYR A 21 -0.52 -11.00 -2.72
N GLY A 22 -1.18 -11.21 -3.85
CA GLY A 22 -0.59 -11.79 -5.04
C GLY A 22 -1.00 -11.03 -6.28
N PHE A 23 -0.20 -11.15 -7.30
CA PHE A 23 -0.41 -10.55 -8.60
C PHE A 23 -0.31 -11.64 -9.67
N THR A 24 -1.18 -11.54 -10.65
CA THR A 24 -1.22 -12.40 -11.82
C THR A 24 -1.08 -11.57 -13.08
N PRO A 25 -0.60 -12.14 -14.17
CA PRO A 25 -0.77 -11.58 -15.51
C PRO A 25 -2.25 -11.36 -15.86
N GLU A 26 -2.50 -10.66 -16.95
CA GLU A 26 -3.85 -10.48 -17.48
C GLU A 26 -4.41 -11.82 -18.03
N GLU A 27 -3.57 -12.57 -18.74
CA GLU A 27 -3.92 -13.93 -19.23
C GLU A 27 -3.37 -15.00 -18.27
N ILE A 28 -4.28 -15.70 -17.59
CA ILE A 28 -3.93 -16.70 -16.56
C ILE A 28 -3.99 -18.15 -17.05
N THR A 29 -4.53 -18.41 -18.26
CA THR A 29 -4.77 -19.75 -18.78
C THR A 29 -3.62 -20.31 -19.63
N GLU A 30 -2.65 -19.46 -19.97
CA GLU A 30 -1.47 -19.88 -20.72
C GLU A 30 -0.45 -20.56 -19.80
N GLN A 31 -0.01 -21.77 -20.21
CA GLN A 31 1.06 -22.52 -19.52
C GLN A 31 2.46 -21.96 -19.79
N GLY A 32 2.58 -21.02 -20.72
CA GLY A 32 3.84 -20.40 -21.12
C GLY A 32 4.11 -19.09 -20.39
N ILE A 33 5.37 -18.68 -20.39
CA ILE A 33 5.77 -17.36 -19.90
C ILE A 33 5.44 -16.33 -20.96
N ASP A 34 4.44 -15.48 -20.72
CA ASP A 34 4.25 -14.27 -21.51
C ASP A 34 5.20 -13.18 -21.01
N ARG A 35 6.29 -12.96 -21.73
CA ARG A 35 7.29 -11.96 -21.40
C ARG A 35 6.83 -10.51 -21.68
N SER A 36 5.67 -10.33 -22.29
CA SER A 36 5.08 -9.00 -22.55
C SER A 36 4.19 -8.50 -21.40
N ASP A 37 3.80 -9.40 -20.49
CA ASP A 37 2.97 -9.09 -19.32
C ASP A 37 3.79 -9.18 -18.02
N ARG A 38 3.18 -8.82 -16.92
CA ARG A 38 3.78 -8.90 -15.58
C ARG A 38 3.97 -10.36 -15.14
N PRO A 39 5.02 -10.67 -14.40
CA PRO A 39 5.17 -11.99 -13.79
C PRO A 39 4.14 -12.23 -12.67
N TYR A 40 3.86 -13.50 -12.39
CA TYR A 40 3.22 -13.89 -11.14
C TYR A 40 4.11 -13.52 -9.96
N SER A 41 3.54 -13.00 -8.91
CA SER A 41 4.28 -12.69 -7.69
C SER A 41 3.36 -12.64 -6.47
N SER A 42 3.90 -12.95 -5.31
CA SER A 42 3.13 -12.98 -4.07
C SER A 42 3.96 -12.46 -2.90
N LEU A 43 3.31 -11.95 -1.87
CA LEU A 43 3.94 -11.54 -0.61
C LEU A 43 3.05 -11.91 0.56
N VAL A 44 3.64 -12.56 1.56
CA VAL A 44 3.06 -12.66 2.91
C VAL A 44 3.90 -11.79 3.84
N TYR A 45 3.27 -10.93 4.63
CA TYR A 45 3.99 -9.91 5.38
C TYR A 45 3.42 -9.63 6.76
N LEU A 46 4.28 -9.12 7.61
CA LEU A 46 3.97 -8.46 8.87
C LEU A 46 4.52 -7.03 8.82
N SER A 47 3.66 -6.05 9.04
CA SER A 47 4.05 -4.64 9.04
C SER A 47 3.77 -4.01 10.39
N THR A 48 4.64 -3.11 10.81
CA THR A 48 4.41 -2.22 11.96
C THR A 48 4.59 -0.78 11.53
N SER A 49 3.64 0.08 11.87
CA SER A 49 3.72 1.50 11.57
C SER A 49 3.57 2.37 12.82
N ARG A 50 4.09 3.59 12.74
CA ARG A 50 4.03 4.60 13.80
C ARG A 50 3.77 5.96 13.20
N SER A 51 2.87 6.70 13.83
CA SER A 51 2.56 8.09 13.48
C SER A 51 2.99 9.03 14.61
N TYR A 52 3.53 10.16 14.22
CA TYR A 52 4.02 11.22 15.08
C TYR A 52 3.39 12.54 14.63
N GLN A 53 2.97 13.38 15.55
CA GLN A 53 2.45 14.70 15.23
C GLN A 53 3.31 15.77 15.88
N SER A 54 3.47 16.91 15.22
CA SER A 54 4.14 18.07 15.80
C SER A 54 3.29 18.67 16.91
N ALA A 55 3.92 19.36 17.86
CA ALA A 55 3.25 20.00 18.98
C ALA A 55 2.16 21.00 18.56
N GLY A 56 2.27 21.60 17.39
CA GLY A 56 1.26 22.50 16.81
C GLY A 56 0.17 21.80 15.98
N GLY A 57 0.25 20.49 15.81
CA GLY A 57 -0.73 19.72 15.04
C GLY A 57 -0.72 19.97 13.52
N THR A 58 0.15 20.83 13.01
CA THR A 58 0.17 21.26 11.59
C THR A 58 1.00 20.34 10.69
N SER A 59 1.76 19.44 11.28
CA SER A 59 2.57 18.46 10.53
C SER A 59 2.71 17.16 11.29
N GLY A 60 3.15 16.12 10.60
CA GLY A 60 3.38 14.82 11.20
C GLY A 60 4.32 13.94 10.38
N TRP A 61 4.67 12.81 10.97
CA TRP A 61 5.44 11.77 10.31
C TRP A 61 4.74 10.43 10.45
N THR A 62 4.83 9.62 9.43
CA THR A 62 4.47 8.20 9.49
C THR A 62 5.68 7.37 9.06
N THR A 63 6.01 6.34 9.83
CA THR A 63 7.05 5.39 9.47
C THR A 63 6.50 3.99 9.52
N SER A 64 6.91 3.12 8.62
CA SER A 64 6.57 1.69 8.69
C SER A 64 7.75 0.80 8.36
N LEU A 65 7.76 -0.37 8.98
CA LEU A 65 8.67 -1.46 8.67
C LEU A 65 7.83 -2.70 8.37
N THR A 66 7.97 -3.19 7.16
CA THR A 66 7.35 -4.42 6.68
C THR A 66 8.43 -5.48 6.52
N VAL A 67 8.20 -6.66 7.05
CA VAL A 67 9.02 -7.85 6.83
C VAL A 67 8.13 -8.95 6.26
N GLY A 68 8.63 -9.76 5.36
CA GLY A 68 7.81 -10.77 4.72
C GLY A 68 8.59 -11.82 3.96
N ALA A 69 7.86 -12.65 3.26
CA ALA A 69 8.38 -13.62 2.31
C ALA A 69 7.71 -13.38 0.96
N LEU A 70 8.54 -13.11 -0.04
CA LEU A 70 8.15 -12.94 -1.44
C LEU A 70 8.14 -14.32 -2.11
N GLY A 71 7.14 -14.61 -2.97
CA GLY A 71 7.13 -15.84 -3.78
C GLY A 71 6.79 -17.11 -3.00
N LEU A 72 5.84 -17.05 -2.08
CA LEU A 72 5.32 -18.25 -1.41
C LEU A 72 4.19 -18.89 -2.22
N ASP A 73 4.18 -20.21 -2.35
CA ASP A 73 3.19 -21.01 -3.07
C ASP A 73 1.79 -20.98 -2.44
N LEU A 74 1.65 -20.30 -1.30
CA LEU A 74 0.38 -20.17 -0.57
C LEU A 74 -0.73 -19.57 -1.45
N PHE A 75 -0.38 -18.67 -2.37
CA PHE A 75 -1.33 -18.02 -3.27
C PHE A 75 -1.82 -18.95 -4.36
N GLU A 76 -0.95 -19.77 -4.95
CA GLU A 76 -1.35 -20.81 -5.89
C GLU A 76 -2.41 -21.73 -5.29
N HIS A 77 -2.13 -22.27 -4.11
CA HIS A 77 -3.07 -23.17 -3.40
C HIS A 77 -4.40 -22.48 -3.09
N SER A 78 -4.36 -21.23 -2.61
CA SER A 78 -5.56 -20.46 -2.27
C SER A 78 -6.38 -20.09 -3.50
N GLN A 79 -5.73 -19.66 -4.57
CA GLN A 79 -6.38 -19.29 -5.82
C GLN A 79 -6.99 -20.53 -6.49
N ASN A 80 -6.26 -21.63 -6.56
CA ASN A 80 -6.77 -22.90 -7.08
C ASN A 80 -8.01 -23.39 -6.31
N ALA A 81 -8.05 -23.23 -4.98
CA ALA A 81 -9.20 -23.58 -4.17
C ALA A 81 -10.43 -22.70 -4.46
N ILE A 82 -10.21 -21.37 -4.63
CA ILE A 82 -11.28 -20.42 -4.97
C ILE A 82 -11.81 -20.70 -6.39
N HIS A 83 -10.95 -20.86 -7.39
CA HIS A 83 -11.35 -21.12 -8.77
C HIS A 83 -12.12 -22.44 -8.88
N LYS A 84 -11.70 -23.48 -8.16
CA LYS A 84 -12.45 -24.73 -8.08
C LYS A 84 -13.83 -24.54 -7.46
N ALA A 85 -13.96 -23.68 -6.44
CA ALA A 85 -15.24 -23.42 -5.78
C ALA A 85 -16.17 -22.56 -6.61
N THR A 86 -15.63 -21.65 -7.46
CA THR A 86 -16.41 -20.71 -8.29
C THR A 86 -16.62 -21.22 -9.73
N GLY A 87 -15.95 -22.29 -10.14
CA GLY A 87 -16.00 -22.80 -11.52
C GLY A 87 -15.24 -21.93 -12.52
N SER A 88 -14.29 -21.12 -12.05
CA SER A 88 -13.44 -20.27 -12.89
C SER A 88 -12.24 -21.04 -13.44
N ASP A 89 -11.63 -20.54 -14.51
CA ASP A 89 -10.45 -21.14 -15.14
C ASP A 89 -9.27 -21.22 -14.14
N LYS A 90 -8.52 -22.32 -14.20
CA LYS A 90 -7.38 -22.55 -13.32
C LYS A 90 -6.19 -21.72 -13.82
N PRO A 91 -5.51 -20.95 -12.96
CA PRO A 91 -4.24 -20.32 -13.30
C PRO A 91 -3.13 -21.38 -13.46
N GLU A 92 -2.43 -21.36 -14.59
CA GLU A 92 -1.42 -22.38 -14.92
C GLU A 92 0.03 -21.87 -14.89
N GLY A 93 0.25 -20.56 -14.61
CA GLY A 93 1.58 -19.93 -14.67
C GLY A 93 2.29 -19.74 -13.33
N TRP A 94 1.79 -20.29 -12.23
CA TRP A 94 2.42 -20.14 -10.90
C TRP A 94 3.78 -20.83 -10.78
N ASP A 95 4.07 -21.83 -11.59
CA ASP A 95 5.37 -22.52 -11.60
C ASP A 95 6.55 -21.61 -12.04
N HIS A 96 6.26 -20.38 -12.48
CA HIS A 96 7.25 -19.40 -12.96
C HIS A 96 7.14 -18.05 -12.22
N HIS A 97 6.67 -18.07 -10.97
CA HIS A 97 6.50 -16.82 -10.23
C HIS A 97 7.82 -16.27 -9.65
N ILE A 98 7.84 -14.98 -9.41
CA ILE A 98 8.97 -14.30 -8.79
C ILE A 98 9.31 -14.92 -7.43
N SER A 99 10.59 -15.25 -7.22
CA SER A 99 11.14 -15.76 -5.94
C SER A 99 10.50 -17.07 -5.48
N GLU A 100 10.26 -18.01 -6.40
CA GLU A 100 9.67 -19.32 -6.12
C GLU A 100 10.28 -19.99 -4.88
N GLY A 101 9.40 -20.58 -4.05
CA GLY A 101 9.79 -21.22 -2.79
C GLY A 101 10.07 -20.25 -1.64
N GLY A 102 9.84 -18.97 -1.84
CA GLY A 102 9.89 -17.95 -0.82
C GLY A 102 11.27 -17.32 -0.61
N GLU A 103 11.33 -16.00 -0.63
CA GLU A 103 12.51 -15.20 -0.25
C GLU A 103 12.19 -14.22 0.87
N PRO A 104 13.04 -14.10 1.89
CA PRO A 104 12.85 -13.08 2.90
C PRO A 104 12.99 -11.70 2.28
N THR A 105 12.07 -10.82 2.62
CA THR A 105 12.07 -9.46 2.11
C THR A 105 11.71 -8.45 3.17
N LEU A 106 12.06 -7.20 2.95
CA LEU A 106 11.74 -6.10 3.84
C LEU A 106 11.48 -4.81 3.07
N ARG A 107 10.71 -3.91 3.70
CA ARG A 107 10.56 -2.52 3.26
C ARG A 107 10.51 -1.60 4.47
N TYR A 108 11.29 -0.54 4.43
CA TYR A 108 11.13 0.58 5.35
C TYR A 108 10.57 1.77 4.59
N SER A 109 9.55 2.42 5.13
CA SER A 109 8.98 3.63 4.56
C SER A 109 8.89 4.76 5.58
N ALA A 110 8.97 5.98 5.08
CA ALA A 110 8.78 7.20 5.85
C ALA A 110 7.99 8.21 5.03
N ALA A 111 7.09 8.95 5.69
CA ALA A 111 6.32 10.00 5.09
C ALA A 111 6.24 11.21 6.02
N TYR A 112 6.40 12.39 5.46
CA TYR A 112 6.15 13.67 6.11
C TYR A 112 4.84 14.25 5.63
N HIS A 113 3.97 14.63 6.55
CA HIS A 113 2.66 15.19 6.30
C HIS A 113 2.61 16.66 6.70
N GLN A 114 2.04 17.48 5.86
CA GLN A 114 1.68 18.86 6.18
C GLN A 114 0.16 18.98 6.08
N TYR A 115 -0.47 19.34 7.20
CA TYR A 115 -1.93 19.47 7.31
C TYR A 115 -2.31 20.93 7.10
N LEU A 116 -3.32 21.15 6.27
CA LEU A 116 -3.81 22.47 5.88
C LEU A 116 -5.32 22.48 6.09
N ASP A 117 -5.83 23.46 6.84
CA ASP A 117 -7.26 23.67 6.92
C ASP A 117 -7.79 24.23 5.60
N GLY A 118 -8.92 23.72 5.16
CA GLY A 118 -9.62 24.29 4.01
C GLY A 118 -10.32 25.61 4.36
N SER A 119 -10.66 26.35 3.33
CA SER A 119 -11.40 27.63 3.47
C SER A 119 -12.83 27.42 4.00
N GLU A 120 -13.41 26.25 3.72
CA GLU A 120 -14.75 25.90 4.15
C GLU A 120 -14.74 25.01 5.39
N PRO A 121 -15.68 25.21 6.33
CA PRO A 121 -15.84 24.32 7.49
C PRO A 121 -16.01 22.87 7.05
N GLY A 122 -15.25 21.96 7.67
CA GLY A 122 -15.28 20.54 7.34
C GLY A 122 -14.45 20.14 6.10
N SER A 123 -13.68 21.07 5.54
CA SER A 123 -12.71 20.72 4.48
C SER A 123 -11.29 20.67 5.04
N LYS A 124 -10.53 19.66 4.62
CA LYS A 124 -9.16 19.40 5.04
C LYS A 124 -8.30 19.05 3.85
N PHE A 125 -7.10 19.59 3.82
CA PHE A 125 -6.08 19.27 2.83
C PHE A 125 -4.83 18.74 3.51
N LYS A 126 -4.13 17.87 2.80
CA LYS A 126 -2.87 17.33 3.25
C LYS A 126 -1.90 17.22 2.08
N VAL A 127 -0.68 17.70 2.26
CA VAL A 127 0.45 17.42 1.37
C VAL A 127 1.32 16.39 2.07
N THR A 128 1.68 15.32 1.36
CA THR A 128 2.53 14.26 1.86
C THR A 128 3.74 14.09 0.96
N TYR A 129 4.93 14.08 1.54
CA TYR A 129 6.16 13.63 0.89
C TYR A 129 6.53 12.29 1.47
N PHE A 130 6.78 11.31 0.62
CA PHE A 130 7.01 9.94 1.07
C PHE A 130 8.15 9.26 0.32
N GLY A 131 8.74 8.26 0.94
CA GLY A 131 9.72 7.40 0.31
C GLY A 131 9.83 6.07 1.01
N SER A 132 10.32 5.08 0.29
CA SER A 132 10.59 3.75 0.82
C SER A 132 11.82 3.13 0.17
N VAL A 133 12.41 2.18 0.90
CA VAL A 133 13.52 1.35 0.46
C VAL A 133 13.25 -0.11 0.84
N GLY A 134 13.62 -1.02 -0.04
CA GLY A 134 13.39 -2.46 0.11
C GLY A 134 12.73 -3.05 -1.13
N TYR A 135 11.81 -4.02 -0.96
CA TYR A 135 11.12 -4.66 -2.08
C TYR A 135 10.34 -3.67 -2.97
N LEU A 136 10.01 -2.49 -2.47
CA LEU A 136 9.64 -1.31 -3.24
C LEU A 136 10.55 -0.15 -2.83
N THR A 137 11.32 0.36 -3.79
CA THR A 137 12.15 1.54 -3.61
C THR A 137 11.59 2.66 -4.47
N GLU A 138 10.97 3.65 -3.80
CA GLU A 138 10.29 4.76 -4.46
C GLU A 138 10.30 6.00 -3.57
N PHE A 139 10.09 7.17 -4.20
CA PHE A 139 9.82 8.42 -3.50
C PHE A 139 8.82 9.27 -4.29
N GLY A 140 8.07 10.10 -3.60
CA GLY A 140 7.04 10.91 -4.24
C GLY A 140 6.39 11.93 -3.34
N ALA A 141 5.38 12.57 -3.92
CA ALA A 141 4.53 13.52 -3.22
C ALA A 141 3.07 13.27 -3.57
N ALA A 142 2.19 13.60 -2.65
CA ALA A 142 0.74 13.50 -2.81
C ALA A 142 0.02 14.71 -2.26
N LEU A 143 -1.11 15.03 -2.88
CA LEU A 143 -2.10 15.96 -2.36
C LEU A 143 -3.37 15.18 -2.06
N VAL A 144 -3.89 15.33 -0.84
CA VAL A 144 -5.09 14.66 -0.36
C VAL A 144 -6.09 15.67 0.14
N PHE A 145 -7.36 15.44 -0.18
CA PHE A 145 -8.50 16.25 0.27
C PHE A 145 -9.52 15.38 1.01
N ARG A 146 -10.11 15.94 2.05
CA ARG A 146 -11.33 15.42 2.70
C ARG A 146 -12.35 16.54 2.86
N GLY A 147 -13.65 16.22 2.64
CA GLY A 147 -14.73 17.20 2.80
C GLY A 147 -16.02 16.58 3.30
N GLY A 148 -16.57 17.13 4.40
CA GLY A 148 -17.78 16.66 5.02
C GLY A 148 -17.73 16.63 6.55
N LEU A 149 -18.47 15.72 7.17
CA LEU A 149 -18.42 15.49 8.61
C LEU A 149 -17.23 14.59 8.94
N ILE A 150 -16.18 15.21 9.46
CA ILE A 150 -14.90 14.56 9.79
C ILE A 150 -14.69 14.62 11.29
N SER A 151 -14.56 13.46 11.94
CA SER A 151 -14.27 13.34 13.38
C SER A 151 -12.86 12.80 13.62
N SER A 152 -12.30 12.03 12.66
CA SER A 152 -10.96 11.47 12.78
C SER A 152 -9.88 12.53 12.55
N PRO A 153 -8.80 12.49 13.36
CA PRO A 153 -7.66 13.39 13.17
C PRO A 153 -6.92 13.10 11.86
N ASP A 154 -6.28 14.14 11.31
CA ASP A 154 -5.63 14.08 10.00
C ASP A 154 -4.47 13.07 9.92
N ASN A 155 -3.75 12.85 11.03
CA ASN A 155 -2.64 11.91 11.13
C ASN A 155 -3.06 10.43 11.06
N ARG A 156 -4.37 10.15 11.07
CA ARG A 156 -4.92 8.80 10.94
C ARG A 156 -5.47 8.49 9.55
N PHE A 157 -5.45 9.45 8.65
CA PHE A 157 -5.99 9.30 7.30
C PHE A 157 -4.86 9.42 6.26
N ASN A 158 -4.33 8.30 5.77
CA ASN A 158 -3.17 8.24 4.89
C ASN A 158 -3.41 7.35 3.65
N PRO A 159 -4.44 7.64 2.82
CA PRO A 159 -4.75 6.82 1.64
C PRO A 159 -3.63 6.83 0.59
N GLU A 160 -2.79 7.84 0.60
CA GLU A 160 -1.63 8.00 -0.28
C GLU A 160 -0.47 7.04 0.03
N LEU A 161 -0.45 6.44 1.22
CA LEU A 161 0.62 5.55 1.65
C LEU A 161 0.34 4.07 1.38
N MET A 162 -0.79 3.77 0.75
CA MET A 162 -1.10 2.40 0.30
C MET A 162 -0.19 2.02 -0.86
N ALA A 163 0.36 0.83 -0.80
CA ALA A 163 1.10 0.24 -1.90
C ALA A 163 0.59 -1.19 -2.13
N TYR A 164 0.25 -1.52 -3.37
CA TYR A 164 -0.13 -2.87 -3.81
C TYR A 164 -1.10 -3.64 -2.88
N GLY A 165 -2.10 -2.97 -2.31
CA GLY A 165 -3.07 -3.62 -1.44
C GLY A 165 -2.68 -3.65 0.03
N GLU A 166 -1.46 -3.24 0.39
CA GLU A 166 -1.14 -2.92 1.78
C GLU A 166 -2.12 -1.86 2.30
N ARG A 167 -2.53 -2.04 3.54
CA ARG A 167 -3.36 -1.04 4.20
C ARG A 167 -2.55 0.22 4.46
N ALA A 168 -3.18 1.38 4.31
CA ALA A 168 -2.53 2.62 4.70
C ALA A 168 -2.14 2.57 6.18
N PRO A 169 -0.89 2.91 6.53
CA PRO A 169 -0.47 2.94 7.92
C PRO A 169 -1.34 3.90 8.72
N SER A 170 -1.93 3.42 9.74
CA SER A 170 -2.93 3.99 10.64
C SER A 170 -4.37 3.73 10.22
N VAL A 171 -5.15 3.18 11.12
CA VAL A 171 -6.51 3.61 11.44
C VAL A 171 -7.11 2.74 12.54
N SER A 172 -7.46 3.32 13.65
CA SER A 172 -8.57 2.84 14.45
C SER A 172 -9.69 3.85 14.29
N ALA A 173 -10.92 3.40 14.10
CA ALA A 173 -12.08 4.26 14.20
C ALA A 173 -11.98 5.04 15.52
N VAL A 174 -11.98 6.33 15.44
CA VAL A 174 -12.14 7.19 16.62
C VAL A 174 -13.61 7.36 16.77
N GLY A 175 -14.16 7.03 17.93
CA GLY A 175 -15.60 7.16 18.18
C GLY A 175 -16.11 8.54 17.77
N GLY A 176 -17.09 8.56 16.88
CA GLY A 176 -17.69 9.74 16.28
C GLY A 176 -18.36 9.39 14.96
N ARG A 177 -19.38 10.14 14.59
CA ARG A 177 -20.02 9.96 13.27
C ARG A 177 -19.19 10.65 12.21
N GLU A 178 -18.89 9.92 11.15
CA GLU A 178 -18.19 10.43 9.99
C GLU A 178 -19.03 10.23 8.72
N ASN A 179 -19.00 11.25 7.86
CA ASN A 179 -19.64 11.20 6.57
C ASN A 179 -18.93 12.19 5.66
N TYR A 180 -17.94 11.72 4.90
CA TYR A 180 -17.13 12.60 4.07
C TYR A 180 -16.70 11.93 2.77
N PHE A 181 -16.53 12.76 1.76
CA PHE A 181 -15.81 12.41 0.54
C PHE A 181 -14.33 12.70 0.70
N TRP A 182 -13.52 11.98 0.01
CA TRP A 182 -12.09 12.19 -0.03
C TRP A 182 -11.52 11.83 -1.38
N GLY A 183 -10.38 12.41 -1.70
CA GLY A 183 -9.68 12.12 -2.92
C GLY A 183 -8.27 12.66 -2.87
N GLY A 184 -7.50 12.31 -3.88
CA GLY A 184 -6.14 12.79 -3.98
C GLY A 184 -5.46 12.35 -5.26
N LEU A 185 -4.26 12.85 -5.40
CA LEU A 185 -3.34 12.50 -6.48
C LEU A 185 -1.94 12.35 -5.91
N SER A 186 -1.14 11.49 -6.51
CA SER A 186 0.29 11.38 -6.24
C SER A 186 1.11 11.28 -7.51
N VAL A 187 2.34 11.75 -7.41
CA VAL A 187 3.38 11.50 -8.40
C VAL A 187 4.57 10.90 -7.65
N LYS A 188 5.11 9.80 -8.18
CA LYS A 188 6.23 9.10 -7.58
C LYS A 188 7.22 8.60 -8.61
N ALA A 189 8.48 8.58 -8.24
CA ALA A 189 9.53 7.90 -8.99
C ALA A 189 9.84 6.58 -8.30
N ARG A 190 9.76 5.47 -9.04
CA ARG A 190 10.03 4.12 -8.57
C ARG A 190 11.31 3.62 -9.19
N ALA A 191 12.30 3.37 -8.35
CA ALA A 191 13.61 2.88 -8.77
C ALA A 191 13.70 1.35 -8.78
N TYR A 192 12.89 0.67 -7.96
CA TYR A 192 12.90 -0.79 -7.85
C TYR A 192 11.55 -1.35 -7.39
N ASN A 193 11.21 -2.51 -7.97
CA ASN A 193 9.99 -3.26 -7.66
C ASN A 193 10.27 -4.77 -7.72
N ALA A 194 10.45 -5.39 -6.58
CA ALA A 194 10.76 -6.82 -6.49
C ALA A 194 9.67 -7.73 -7.09
N PHE A 195 8.42 -7.27 -7.16
CA PHE A 195 7.32 -8.04 -7.77
C PHE A 195 7.41 -8.13 -9.30
N LEU A 196 8.28 -7.36 -9.92
CA LEU A 196 8.48 -7.34 -11.36
C LEU A 196 9.92 -7.71 -11.75
N GLN A 197 10.89 -7.40 -10.89
CA GLN A 197 12.32 -7.48 -11.17
C GLN A 197 13.04 -8.59 -10.40
N GLY A 198 12.30 -9.37 -9.58
CA GLY A 198 12.94 -10.34 -8.68
C GLY A 198 13.72 -9.69 -7.56
N GLN A 199 14.44 -10.48 -6.76
CA GLN A 199 15.22 -9.96 -5.63
C GLN A 199 16.61 -10.61 -5.53
N PHE A 200 16.76 -11.76 -4.89
CA PHE A 200 18.07 -12.41 -4.68
C PHE A 200 18.29 -13.62 -5.57
N ARG A 201 17.22 -14.27 -5.99
CA ARG A 201 17.25 -15.41 -6.90
C ARG A 201 16.75 -14.97 -8.26
N ASP A 202 17.37 -15.51 -9.27
CA ASP A 202 16.87 -15.36 -10.64
C ASP A 202 15.54 -16.12 -10.75
N SER A 203 14.57 -15.49 -11.36
CA SER A 203 13.27 -16.09 -11.68
C SER A 203 13.14 -16.24 -13.20
N ASP A 204 12.36 -17.22 -13.65
CA ASP A 204 12.19 -17.52 -15.07
C ASP A 204 11.63 -16.34 -15.86
N HIS A 205 10.85 -15.48 -15.20
CA HIS A 205 10.27 -14.27 -15.77
C HIS A 205 10.50 -13.06 -14.85
N GLU A 206 11.36 -12.16 -15.30
CA GLU A 206 11.65 -10.87 -14.66
C GLU A 206 11.61 -9.78 -15.72
N LEU A 207 11.12 -8.61 -15.33
CA LEU A 207 11.17 -7.41 -16.17
C LEU A 207 12.44 -6.63 -15.87
N SER A 208 13.11 -6.16 -16.91
CA SER A 208 14.29 -5.32 -16.72
C SER A 208 13.89 -3.91 -16.30
N ALA A 209 14.80 -3.17 -15.66
CA ALA A 209 14.56 -1.78 -15.27
C ALA A 209 14.21 -0.86 -16.46
N ASN A 210 14.64 -1.22 -17.68
CA ASN A 210 14.37 -0.46 -18.90
C ASN A 210 12.94 -0.68 -19.42
N ASP A 211 12.28 -1.75 -19.01
CA ASP A 211 10.90 -2.08 -19.41
C ASP A 211 9.87 -1.43 -18.50
N LEU A 212 10.32 -0.75 -17.43
CA LEU A 212 9.46 -0.18 -16.41
C LEU A 212 9.42 1.34 -16.49
N ASN A 213 8.21 1.88 -16.32
CA ASN A 213 8.05 3.31 -16.14
C ASN A 213 8.55 3.72 -14.76
N VAL A 214 9.56 4.59 -14.75
CA VAL A 214 10.10 5.15 -13.50
C VAL A 214 9.12 6.14 -12.87
N LEU A 215 8.45 6.95 -13.68
CA LEU A 215 7.51 7.98 -13.18
C LEU A 215 6.09 7.44 -13.23
N LEU A 216 5.42 7.45 -12.08
CA LEU A 216 4.06 6.97 -11.91
C LEU A 216 3.19 8.08 -11.34
N ALA A 217 1.98 8.22 -11.89
CA ALA A 217 0.95 9.10 -11.36
C ALA A 217 -0.27 8.26 -10.95
N GLU A 218 -0.84 8.57 -9.79
CA GLU A 218 -2.02 7.90 -9.28
C GLU A 218 -3.08 8.93 -8.91
N VAL A 219 -4.33 8.62 -9.17
CA VAL A 219 -5.50 9.40 -8.75
C VAL A 219 -6.47 8.48 -8.05
N TRP A 220 -7.03 8.92 -6.96
CA TRP A 220 -8.03 8.15 -6.22
C TRP A 220 -9.12 9.06 -5.66
N ALA A 221 -10.29 8.47 -5.47
CA ALA A 221 -11.41 9.08 -4.78
C ALA A 221 -12.11 8.04 -3.91
N GLY A 222 -12.81 8.48 -2.90
CA GLY A 222 -13.56 7.60 -2.03
C GLY A 222 -14.58 8.31 -1.18
N TYR A 223 -15.30 7.50 -0.42
CA TYR A 223 -16.31 7.94 0.49
C TYR A 223 -16.24 7.12 1.77
N THR A 224 -16.36 7.78 2.90
CA THR A 224 -16.37 7.16 4.23
C THR A 224 -17.67 7.49 4.94
N HIS A 225 -18.31 6.48 5.53
CA HIS A 225 -19.54 6.61 6.28
C HIS A 225 -19.51 5.72 7.52
N THR A 226 -19.88 6.27 8.68
CA THR A 226 -20.06 5.51 9.90
C THR A 226 -21.38 4.77 9.88
N LEU A 227 -21.34 3.44 9.92
CA LEU A 227 -22.52 2.58 9.99
C LEU A 227 -23.04 2.44 11.40
N TRP A 228 -22.14 2.23 12.38
CA TRP A 228 -22.40 2.14 13.83
C TRP A 228 -21.24 2.75 14.60
N ASP A 229 -21.39 2.95 15.89
CA ASP A 229 -20.44 3.70 16.73
C ASP A 229 -18.95 3.25 16.64
N ASN A 230 -18.69 2.04 16.15
CA ASN A 230 -17.33 1.50 16.00
C ASN A 230 -17.10 0.85 14.64
N MET A 231 -17.94 1.11 13.64
CA MET A 231 -17.82 0.51 12.31
C MET A 231 -17.98 1.54 11.21
N GLU A 232 -16.96 1.67 10.40
CA GLU A 232 -16.91 2.53 9.23
C GLU A 232 -16.89 1.71 7.95
N LEU A 233 -17.62 2.17 6.94
CA LEU A 233 -17.51 1.71 5.58
C LEU A 233 -16.74 2.76 4.78
N SER A 234 -15.60 2.36 4.22
CA SER A 234 -14.85 3.20 3.31
C SER A 234 -14.68 2.47 1.98
N LYS A 235 -14.98 3.17 0.88
CA LYS A 235 -14.81 2.65 -0.48
C LYS A 235 -13.89 3.56 -1.26
N ARG A 236 -12.83 2.97 -1.83
CA ARG A 236 -11.85 3.65 -2.68
C ARG A 236 -12.04 3.23 -4.14
N PHE A 237 -11.91 4.19 -5.03
CA PHE A 237 -11.76 4.03 -6.46
C PHE A 237 -10.45 4.71 -6.86
N GLY A 238 -9.65 4.07 -7.69
CA GLY A 238 -8.38 4.64 -8.13
C GLY A 238 -7.95 4.05 -9.46
N SER A 239 -7.09 4.79 -10.14
CA SER A 239 -6.39 4.37 -11.35
C SER A 239 -4.90 4.65 -11.18
N HIS A 240 -4.09 3.78 -11.73
CA HIS A 240 -2.63 3.85 -11.72
C HIS A 240 -2.12 4.23 -13.10
#